data_f4c614a87432af8488728c319ba0e99c
#
_entry.id   f4c614a87432af8488728c319ba0e99c
#
_cell.length_a   1.000
_cell.length_b   1.000
_cell.length_c   1.000
_cell.angle_alpha   90.00
_cell.angle_beta   90.00
_cell.angle_gamma   90.00
#
_symmetry.space_group_name_H-M   'P 1'
#
loop_
_entity.id
_entity.type
_entity.pdbx_description
1 polymer ?
#
loop_
_entity_poly.entity_id
_entity_poly.type
_entity_poly.pdbx_seq_one_letter_code
_entity_poly.pdbx_strand_id
1 'polypeptide(L)'
;MAKRKAAFYWMTVPALLLFFVFHTFPALQGVFYSFTNWNGFAKTYEFVGFKNYYYLFQDDNVGNAYWFTFKFAVVVTVIINVLSLLIAMGLNASIKARNFFRGVYFLPNILSVLIVGYIFNYLFSNVFTVWGENLGLGWLSTNLLGSQTLAWVGVVFVAVWQGIALNTILYLSGLQTIPTQLYEASGLDGANKWQEFWKITFPLIAPFFTINMVLAMKNALMVFDLIVALTNGGPGRATQSISHLIYTGGFEGGEFAYQSANSVIYFIVIAVISIVQIRYLQRRETDM
;
A
#
# COMPACT_ATOMS: atom_id res chain seq x y z
N MET A 1 12.60 10.36 -42.13
CA MET A 1 12.30 10.72 -40.72
C MET A 1 10.80 10.87 -40.45
N ALA A 2 9.98 11.50 -41.29
CA ALA A 2 8.54 11.68 -41.09
C ALA A 2 7.74 10.37 -40.95
N LYS A 3 7.98 9.35 -41.77
CA LYS A 3 7.30 8.04 -41.68
C LYS A 3 7.58 7.29 -40.37
N ARG A 4 8.77 7.41 -39.77
CA ARG A 4 9.07 6.84 -38.44
C ARG A 4 8.31 7.56 -37.33
N LYS A 5 8.21 8.89 -37.40
CA LYS A 5 7.42 9.65 -36.43
C LYS A 5 5.91 9.31 -36.50
N ALA A 6 5.37 9.17 -37.70
CA ALA A 6 3.98 8.75 -37.89
C ALA A 6 3.69 7.36 -37.27
N ALA A 7 4.59 6.39 -37.42
CA ALA A 7 4.43 5.07 -36.81
C ALA A 7 4.35 5.13 -35.27
N PHE A 8 5.14 5.98 -34.59
CA PHE A 8 5.05 6.18 -33.14
C PHE A 8 3.68 6.72 -32.71
N TYR A 9 3.15 7.71 -33.44
CA TYR A 9 1.81 8.24 -33.12
C TYR A 9 0.72 7.18 -33.29
N TRP A 10 0.75 6.39 -34.37
CA TRP A 10 -0.21 5.32 -34.62
C TRP A 10 -0.17 4.21 -33.57
N MET A 11 0.99 3.93 -32.97
CA MET A 11 1.13 2.95 -31.89
C MET A 11 0.69 3.53 -30.52
N THR A 12 0.90 4.82 -30.27
CA THR A 12 0.64 5.44 -28.98
C THR A 12 -0.82 5.92 -28.82
N VAL A 13 -1.43 6.42 -29.93
CA VAL A 13 -2.79 6.99 -29.91
C VAL A 13 -3.85 6.00 -29.42
N PRO A 14 -3.91 4.72 -29.84
CA PRO A 14 -4.90 3.77 -29.33
C PRO A 14 -4.79 3.56 -27.81
N ALA A 15 -3.57 3.44 -27.29
CA ALA A 15 -3.33 3.27 -25.86
C ALA A 15 -3.75 4.52 -25.06
N LEU A 16 -3.44 5.71 -25.56
CA LEU A 16 -3.88 6.98 -24.93
C LEU A 16 -5.38 7.15 -24.97
N LEU A 17 -6.04 6.78 -26.08
CA LEU A 17 -7.51 6.83 -26.18
C LEU A 17 -8.17 5.88 -25.19
N LEU A 18 -7.70 4.64 -25.08
CA LEU A 18 -8.22 3.67 -24.10
C LEU A 18 -7.99 4.16 -22.67
N PHE A 19 -6.81 4.68 -22.37
CA PHE A 19 -6.52 5.26 -21.06
C PHE A 19 -7.43 6.45 -20.74
N PHE A 20 -7.64 7.35 -21.70
CA PHE A 20 -8.53 8.50 -21.54
C PHE A 20 -9.96 8.05 -21.27
N VAL A 21 -10.51 7.16 -22.12
CA VAL A 21 -11.91 6.72 -22.03
C VAL A 21 -12.20 5.92 -20.75
N PHE A 22 -11.29 5.01 -20.37
CA PHE A 22 -11.56 4.10 -19.25
C PHE A 22 -10.97 4.55 -17.91
N HIS A 23 -10.05 5.51 -17.91
CA HIS A 23 -9.43 5.99 -16.68
C HIS A 23 -9.66 7.48 -16.44
N THR A 24 -9.27 8.34 -17.40
CA THR A 24 -9.34 9.78 -17.19
C THR A 24 -10.77 10.30 -17.22
N PHE A 25 -11.57 9.88 -18.18
CA PHE A 25 -12.95 10.36 -18.32
C PHE A 25 -13.85 9.99 -17.13
N PRO A 26 -13.87 8.75 -16.60
CA PRO A 26 -14.61 8.43 -15.37
C PRO A 26 -14.12 9.23 -14.15
N ALA A 27 -12.81 9.47 -14.03
CA ALA A 27 -12.28 10.31 -12.97
C ALA A 27 -12.79 11.76 -13.05
N LEU A 28 -12.82 12.35 -14.26
CA LEU A 28 -13.41 13.68 -14.48
C LEU A 28 -14.91 13.72 -14.19
N GLN A 29 -15.64 12.67 -14.55
CA GLN A 29 -17.05 12.53 -14.17
C GLN A 29 -17.24 12.47 -12.65
N GLY A 30 -16.39 11.73 -11.93
CA GLY A 30 -16.39 11.72 -10.46
C GLY A 30 -16.16 13.10 -9.87
N VAL A 31 -15.20 13.87 -10.42
CA VAL A 31 -15.00 15.28 -10.02
C VAL A 31 -16.24 16.12 -10.28
N PHE A 32 -16.91 15.97 -11.43
CA PHE A 32 -18.13 16.70 -11.73
C PHE A 32 -19.26 16.32 -10.76
N TYR A 33 -19.52 15.04 -10.54
CA TYR A 33 -20.56 14.58 -9.63
C TYR A 33 -20.32 14.99 -8.17
N SER A 34 -19.08 15.20 -7.75
CA SER A 34 -18.77 15.66 -6.40
C SER A 34 -19.42 17.02 -6.02
N PHE A 35 -19.82 17.81 -7.01
CA PHE A 35 -20.53 19.08 -6.84
C PHE A 35 -22.06 18.96 -6.95
N THR A 36 -22.60 17.75 -7.04
CA THR A 36 -24.04 17.49 -7.21
C THR A 36 -24.59 16.73 -5.99
N ASN A 37 -25.91 16.50 -5.99
CA ASN A 37 -26.58 15.64 -5.01
C ASN A 37 -26.92 14.26 -5.59
N TRP A 38 -26.25 13.83 -6.68
CA TRP A 38 -26.58 12.59 -7.35
C TRP A 38 -26.28 11.37 -6.47
N ASN A 39 -27.26 10.49 -6.35
CA ASN A 39 -27.15 9.26 -5.55
C ASN A 39 -26.61 8.04 -6.33
N GLY A 40 -26.29 8.20 -7.62
CA GLY A 40 -25.83 7.11 -8.50
C GLY A 40 -26.93 6.44 -9.33
N PHE A 41 -28.21 6.62 -9.00
CA PHE A 41 -29.36 5.92 -9.63
C PHE A 41 -30.41 6.87 -10.18
N ALA A 42 -30.57 8.06 -9.60
CA ALA A 42 -31.59 9.04 -9.99
C ALA A 42 -31.37 9.55 -11.42
N LYS A 43 -32.47 9.79 -12.16
CA LYS A 43 -32.40 10.35 -13.50
C LYS A 43 -32.08 11.85 -13.50
N THR A 44 -32.37 12.52 -12.40
CA THR A 44 -32.16 13.96 -12.23
C THR A 44 -31.32 14.20 -10.98
N TYR A 45 -30.50 15.24 -11.02
CA TYR A 45 -29.70 15.70 -9.90
C TYR A 45 -29.56 17.23 -9.98
N GLU A 46 -29.24 17.83 -8.87
CA GLU A 46 -29.02 19.27 -8.75
C GLU A 46 -27.56 19.58 -8.46
N PHE A 47 -27.10 20.71 -8.90
CA PHE A 47 -25.79 21.22 -8.56
C PHE A 47 -25.83 21.87 -7.16
N VAL A 48 -25.06 21.32 -6.21
CA VAL A 48 -25.04 21.77 -4.81
C VAL A 48 -23.73 22.48 -4.42
N GLY A 49 -22.84 22.70 -5.37
CA GLY A 49 -21.57 23.37 -5.14
C GLY A 49 -20.68 22.59 -4.14
N PHE A 50 -20.10 23.29 -3.18
CA PHE A 50 -19.19 22.72 -2.20
C PHE A 50 -19.87 22.08 -0.98
N LYS A 51 -21.17 21.84 -1.00
CA LYS A 51 -21.94 21.31 0.13
C LYS A 51 -21.45 19.95 0.60
N ASN A 52 -21.13 19.04 -0.34
CA ASN A 52 -20.59 17.70 -0.03
C ASN A 52 -19.24 17.83 0.70
N TYR A 53 -18.36 18.71 0.24
CA TYR A 53 -17.05 18.94 0.87
C TYR A 53 -17.20 19.49 2.29
N TYR A 54 -18.16 20.40 2.52
CA TYR A 54 -18.42 20.94 3.85
C TYR A 54 -18.85 19.86 4.84
N TYR A 55 -19.76 18.97 4.44
CA TYR A 55 -20.21 17.86 5.29
C TYR A 55 -19.15 16.81 5.54
N LEU A 56 -18.24 16.55 4.60
CA LEU A 56 -17.15 15.61 4.79
C LEU A 56 -16.26 15.94 5.99
N PHE A 57 -16.03 17.23 6.23
CA PHE A 57 -15.20 17.67 7.37
C PHE A 57 -15.92 17.58 8.72
N GLN A 58 -17.23 17.33 8.73
CA GLN A 58 -18.05 17.20 9.93
C GLN A 58 -18.45 15.74 10.20
N ASP A 59 -18.14 14.83 9.29
CA ASP A 59 -18.51 13.41 9.40
C ASP A 59 -17.46 12.64 10.17
N ASP A 60 -17.82 12.22 11.39
CA ASP A 60 -16.96 11.41 12.25
C ASP A 60 -16.57 10.06 11.61
N ASN A 61 -17.43 9.48 10.76
CA ASN A 61 -17.11 8.23 10.07
C ASN A 61 -15.98 8.45 9.05
N VAL A 62 -16.03 9.58 8.33
CA VAL A 62 -14.96 9.98 7.41
C VAL A 62 -13.68 10.21 8.22
N GLY A 63 -13.74 11.00 9.29
CA GLY A 63 -12.60 11.24 10.18
C GLY A 63 -11.95 9.96 10.70
N ASN A 64 -12.76 9.00 11.18
CA ASN A 64 -12.28 7.71 11.67
C ASN A 64 -11.65 6.85 10.57
N ALA A 65 -12.22 6.84 9.35
CA ALA A 65 -11.65 6.12 8.21
C ALA A 65 -10.30 6.72 7.79
N TYR A 66 -10.16 8.06 7.80
CA TYR A 66 -8.87 8.73 7.57
C TYR A 66 -7.85 8.36 8.64
N TRP A 67 -8.22 8.44 9.91
CA TRP A 67 -7.34 8.06 11.03
C TRP A 67 -6.85 6.62 10.92
N PHE A 68 -7.76 5.67 10.69
CA PHE A 68 -7.41 4.27 10.49
C PHE A 68 -6.44 4.10 9.33
N THR A 69 -6.76 4.69 8.16
CA THR A 69 -5.95 4.52 6.95
C THR A 69 -4.55 5.08 7.12
N PHE A 70 -4.39 6.26 7.72
CA PHE A 70 -3.06 6.84 7.97
C PHE A 70 -2.26 6.06 8.98
N LYS A 71 -2.86 5.70 10.11
CA LYS A 71 -2.22 4.84 11.10
C LYS A 71 -1.73 3.54 10.48
N PHE A 72 -2.60 2.87 9.72
CA PHE A 72 -2.29 1.64 9.01
C PHE A 72 -1.15 1.85 8.00
N ALA A 73 -1.24 2.87 7.16
CA ALA A 73 -0.26 3.14 6.12
C ALA A 73 1.15 3.41 6.69
N VAL A 74 1.25 4.22 7.74
CA VAL A 74 2.53 4.49 8.40
C VAL A 74 3.12 3.22 8.99
N VAL A 75 2.35 2.48 9.78
CA VAL A 75 2.82 1.26 10.45
C VAL A 75 3.26 0.21 9.44
N VAL A 76 2.42 -0.08 8.45
CA VAL A 76 2.73 -1.07 7.40
C VAL A 76 3.96 -0.67 6.60
N THR A 77 4.07 0.60 6.20
CA THR A 77 5.23 1.09 5.42
C THR A 77 6.53 0.93 6.20
N VAL A 78 6.55 1.31 7.47
CA VAL A 78 7.75 1.19 8.30
C VAL A 78 8.14 -0.28 8.47
N ILE A 79 7.19 -1.14 8.85
CA ILE A 79 7.49 -2.56 9.09
C ILE A 79 7.94 -3.26 7.81
N ILE A 80 7.24 -3.04 6.68
CA ILE A 80 7.64 -3.63 5.38
C ILE A 80 9.06 -3.22 5.03
N ASN A 81 9.40 -1.93 5.10
CA ASN A 81 10.73 -1.47 4.68
C ASN A 81 11.84 -2.03 5.58
N VAL A 82 11.64 -2.05 6.90
CA VAL A 82 12.61 -2.60 7.84
C VAL A 82 12.81 -4.11 7.60
N LEU A 83 11.72 -4.88 7.57
CA LEU A 83 11.81 -6.33 7.41
C LEU A 83 12.33 -6.72 6.02
N SER A 84 11.88 -6.04 4.97
CA SER A 84 12.34 -6.32 3.60
C SER A 84 13.82 -6.03 3.42
N LEU A 85 14.33 -4.95 4.01
CA LEU A 85 15.76 -4.63 3.96
C LEU A 85 16.59 -5.68 4.73
N LEU A 86 16.17 -6.07 5.92
CA LEU A 86 16.84 -7.11 6.70
C LEU A 86 16.87 -8.46 5.96
N ILE A 87 15.73 -8.87 5.39
CA ILE A 87 15.64 -10.10 4.59
C ILE A 87 16.51 -10.00 3.34
N ALA A 88 16.49 -8.87 2.63
CA ALA A 88 17.31 -8.65 1.45
C ALA A 88 18.81 -8.74 1.76
N MET A 89 19.26 -8.15 2.87
CA MET A 89 20.65 -8.26 3.35
C MET A 89 21.00 -9.72 3.64
N GLY A 90 20.13 -10.46 4.33
CA GLY A 90 20.30 -11.89 4.58
C GLY A 90 20.38 -12.72 3.29
N LEU A 91 19.48 -12.45 2.33
CA LEU A 91 19.46 -13.13 1.02
C LEU A 91 20.60 -12.68 0.08
N ASN A 92 21.23 -11.54 0.33
CA ASN A 92 22.41 -11.09 -0.42
C ASN A 92 23.69 -11.78 0.05
N ALA A 93 23.74 -12.26 1.28
CA ALA A 93 24.87 -13.03 1.79
C ALA A 93 25.02 -14.37 1.02
N SER A 94 26.21 -14.98 1.11
CA SER A 94 26.53 -16.26 0.49
C SER A 94 25.93 -17.42 1.29
N ILE A 95 24.59 -17.59 1.24
CA ILE A 95 23.88 -18.68 1.90
C ILE A 95 23.60 -19.85 0.96
N LYS A 96 23.68 -21.08 1.49
CA LYS A 96 23.27 -22.27 0.75
C LYS A 96 21.77 -22.19 0.40
N ALA A 97 21.38 -22.68 -0.78
CA ALA A 97 20.00 -22.67 -1.27
C ALA A 97 19.34 -21.27 -1.45
N ARG A 98 20.14 -20.21 -1.67
CA ARG A 98 19.68 -18.84 -1.86
C ARG A 98 18.50 -18.70 -2.85
N ASN A 99 18.57 -19.40 -4.00
CA ASN A 99 17.52 -19.32 -5.02
C ASN A 99 16.20 -19.97 -4.56
N PHE A 100 16.27 -21.00 -3.74
CA PHE A 100 15.10 -21.62 -3.14
C PHE A 100 14.41 -20.63 -2.17
N PHE A 101 15.16 -20.02 -1.27
CA PHE A 101 14.61 -19.01 -0.35
C PHE A 101 14.02 -17.82 -1.08
N ARG A 102 14.65 -17.33 -2.14
CA ARG A 102 14.08 -16.27 -2.98
C ARG A 102 12.73 -16.67 -3.57
N GLY A 103 12.59 -17.90 -4.07
CA GLY A 103 11.33 -18.44 -4.57
C GLY A 103 10.24 -18.48 -3.50
N VAL A 104 10.56 -18.98 -2.31
CA VAL A 104 9.62 -19.06 -1.18
C VAL A 104 9.16 -17.68 -0.73
N TYR A 105 10.07 -16.73 -0.58
CA TYR A 105 9.73 -15.35 -0.19
C TYR A 105 8.91 -14.60 -1.23
N PHE A 106 9.00 -14.98 -2.52
CA PHE A 106 8.21 -14.36 -3.57
C PHE A 106 6.79 -14.91 -3.69
N LEU A 107 6.55 -16.11 -3.16
CA LEU A 107 5.28 -16.81 -3.29
C LEU A 107 4.06 -15.98 -2.80
N PRO A 108 4.11 -15.26 -1.66
CA PRO A 108 3.00 -14.42 -1.22
C PRO A 108 2.57 -13.34 -2.23
N ASN A 109 3.50 -12.82 -3.02
CA ASN A 109 3.21 -11.77 -4.00
C ASN A 109 2.49 -12.27 -5.26
N ILE A 110 2.54 -13.59 -5.52
CA ILE A 110 1.85 -14.21 -6.67
C ILE A 110 0.36 -14.43 -6.35
N LEU A 111 0.03 -14.57 -5.07
CA LEU A 111 -1.34 -14.83 -4.63
C LEU A 111 -2.20 -13.56 -4.71
N SER A 112 -3.45 -13.73 -5.16
CA SER A 112 -4.41 -12.63 -5.12
C SER A 112 -4.64 -12.14 -3.68
N VAL A 113 -4.67 -10.83 -3.48
CA VAL A 113 -4.93 -10.19 -2.18
C VAL A 113 -6.24 -10.66 -1.57
N LEU A 114 -7.30 -10.82 -2.39
CA LEU A 114 -8.61 -11.31 -1.93
C LEU A 114 -8.53 -12.74 -1.41
N ILE A 115 -7.85 -13.63 -2.16
CA ILE A 115 -7.68 -15.03 -1.73
C ILE A 115 -6.90 -15.10 -0.42
N VAL A 116 -5.81 -14.37 -0.33
CA VAL A 116 -5.01 -14.26 0.91
C VAL A 116 -5.87 -13.75 2.05
N GLY A 117 -6.64 -12.69 1.85
CA GLY A 117 -7.52 -12.12 2.86
C GLY A 117 -8.54 -13.15 3.39
N TYR A 118 -9.22 -13.89 2.51
CA TYR A 118 -10.16 -14.94 2.93
C TYR A 118 -9.50 -16.11 3.64
N ILE A 119 -8.32 -16.56 3.19
CA ILE A 119 -7.57 -17.61 3.87
C ILE A 119 -7.19 -17.17 5.28
N PHE A 120 -6.63 -15.95 5.45
CA PHE A 120 -6.25 -15.46 6.76
C PHE A 120 -7.47 -15.15 7.65
N ASN A 121 -8.59 -14.71 7.07
CA ASN A 121 -9.85 -14.60 7.82
C ASN A 121 -10.23 -15.96 8.45
N TYR A 122 -10.21 -17.03 7.65
CA TYR A 122 -10.48 -18.38 8.14
C TYR A 122 -9.46 -18.84 9.19
N LEU A 123 -8.17 -18.56 8.98
CA LEU A 123 -7.11 -18.92 9.93
C LEU A 123 -7.30 -18.20 11.27
N PHE A 124 -7.53 -16.88 11.29
CA PHE A 124 -7.73 -16.11 12.52
C PHE A 124 -9.02 -16.46 13.22
N SER A 125 -10.09 -16.72 12.49
CA SER A 125 -11.42 -16.94 13.08
C SER A 125 -11.62 -18.37 13.56
N ASN A 126 -10.94 -19.36 12.97
CA ASN A 126 -11.19 -20.77 13.26
C ASN A 126 -9.93 -21.54 13.70
N VAL A 127 -8.85 -21.49 12.91
CA VAL A 127 -7.69 -22.37 13.14
C VAL A 127 -6.92 -21.91 14.37
N PHE A 128 -6.58 -20.64 14.46
CA PHE A 128 -5.78 -20.13 15.56
C PHE A 128 -6.56 -20.12 16.88
N THR A 129 -7.88 -19.92 16.86
CA THR A 129 -8.73 -20.03 18.04
C THR A 129 -8.73 -21.44 18.60
N VAL A 130 -8.92 -22.45 17.77
CA VAL A 130 -8.87 -23.86 18.19
C VAL A 130 -7.48 -24.26 18.72
N TRP A 131 -6.41 -23.80 18.07
CA TRP A 131 -5.05 -24.04 18.57
C TRP A 131 -4.80 -23.34 19.90
N GLY A 132 -5.31 -22.13 20.07
CA GLY A 132 -5.22 -21.38 21.33
C GLY A 132 -5.89 -22.12 22.48
N GLU A 133 -7.08 -22.64 22.26
CA GLU A 133 -7.81 -23.45 23.24
C GLU A 133 -7.04 -24.74 23.60
N ASN A 134 -6.60 -25.50 22.61
CA ASN A 134 -5.87 -26.76 22.81
C ASN A 134 -4.51 -26.60 23.51
N LEU A 135 -3.84 -25.45 23.27
CA LEU A 135 -2.53 -25.14 23.84
C LEU A 135 -2.63 -24.33 25.15
N GLY A 136 -3.83 -23.95 25.59
CA GLY A 136 -4.06 -23.11 26.78
C GLY A 136 -3.55 -21.68 26.62
N LEU A 137 -3.42 -21.18 25.35
CA LEU A 137 -2.93 -19.84 25.06
C LEU A 137 -4.09 -18.86 24.89
N GLY A 138 -4.53 -18.27 25.99
CA GLY A 138 -5.72 -17.39 26.03
C GLY A 138 -5.70 -16.22 25.04
N TRP A 139 -4.55 -15.68 24.70
CA TRP A 139 -4.42 -14.61 23.69
C TRP A 139 -4.68 -15.09 22.25
N LEU A 140 -4.55 -16.39 21.98
CA LEU A 140 -4.77 -17.00 20.67
C LEU A 140 -6.16 -17.64 20.55
N SER A 141 -6.81 -17.95 21.70
CA SER A 141 -8.15 -18.56 21.75
C SER A 141 -9.29 -17.60 21.40
N THR A 142 -9.02 -16.30 21.30
CA THR A 142 -10.00 -15.31 20.90
C THR A 142 -9.81 -14.92 19.44
N ASN A 143 -10.93 -14.75 18.70
CA ASN A 143 -10.85 -14.27 17.33
C ASN A 143 -10.28 -12.84 17.27
N LEU A 144 -9.04 -12.72 16.81
CA LEU A 144 -8.33 -11.46 16.68
C LEU A 144 -9.13 -10.43 15.85
N LEU A 145 -9.77 -10.88 14.78
CA LEU A 145 -10.53 -10.01 13.87
C LEU A 145 -11.88 -9.59 14.45
N GLY A 146 -12.39 -10.29 15.48
CA GLY A 146 -13.62 -9.93 16.20
C GLY A 146 -13.42 -8.81 17.21
N SER A 147 -12.19 -8.42 17.53
CA SER A 147 -11.90 -7.38 18.52
C SER A 147 -11.81 -6.00 17.88
N GLN A 148 -12.58 -5.02 18.35
CA GLN A 148 -12.50 -3.63 17.85
C GLN A 148 -11.13 -2.99 18.06
N THR A 149 -10.40 -3.41 19.07
CA THR A 149 -9.08 -2.85 19.40
C THR A 149 -7.93 -3.56 18.70
N LEU A 150 -8.07 -4.85 18.37
CA LEU A 150 -6.98 -5.67 17.87
C LEU A 150 -7.14 -6.08 16.39
N ALA A 151 -8.33 -5.97 15.79
CA ALA A 151 -8.55 -6.40 14.41
C ALA A 151 -7.58 -5.74 13.41
N TRP A 152 -7.25 -4.46 13.62
CA TRP A 152 -6.28 -3.75 12.77
C TRP A 152 -4.88 -4.39 12.79
N VAL A 153 -4.49 -5.05 13.89
CA VAL A 153 -3.19 -5.76 13.98
C VAL A 153 -3.18 -6.97 13.04
N GLY A 154 -4.29 -7.72 12.97
CA GLY A 154 -4.45 -8.81 12.01
C GLY A 154 -4.35 -8.32 10.56
N VAL A 155 -4.96 -7.18 10.24
CA VAL A 155 -4.87 -6.56 8.92
C VAL A 155 -3.42 -6.15 8.61
N VAL A 156 -2.73 -5.50 9.56
CA VAL A 156 -1.30 -5.13 9.43
C VAL A 156 -0.44 -6.36 9.20
N PHE A 157 -0.64 -7.43 9.97
CA PHE A 157 0.13 -8.67 9.83
C PHE A 157 0.05 -9.24 8.41
N VAL A 158 -1.15 -9.37 7.86
CA VAL A 158 -1.35 -9.93 6.51
C VAL A 158 -0.79 -9.00 5.44
N ALA A 159 -1.02 -7.69 5.56
CA ALA A 159 -0.47 -6.68 4.64
C ALA A 159 1.06 -6.71 4.61
N VAL A 160 1.69 -6.80 5.77
CA VAL A 160 3.15 -6.88 5.92
C VAL A 160 3.66 -8.18 5.32
N TRP A 161 3.06 -9.33 5.68
CA TRP A 161 3.46 -10.63 5.16
C TRP A 161 3.45 -10.68 3.62
N GLN A 162 2.42 -10.14 2.99
CA GLN A 162 2.32 -10.09 1.53
C GLN A 162 3.24 -9.03 0.91
N GLY A 163 3.33 -7.85 1.53
CA GLY A 163 4.09 -6.71 1.01
C GLY A 163 5.61 -6.90 1.07
N ILE A 164 6.13 -7.65 2.05
CA ILE A 164 7.57 -7.92 2.19
C ILE A 164 8.15 -8.52 0.91
N ALA A 165 7.43 -9.38 0.20
CA ALA A 165 7.94 -10.13 -0.93
C ALA A 165 8.49 -9.23 -2.04
N LEU A 166 7.68 -8.29 -2.55
CA LEU A 166 8.10 -7.38 -3.61
C LEU A 166 9.20 -6.42 -3.14
N ASN A 167 9.03 -5.86 -1.95
CA ASN A 167 9.97 -4.88 -1.41
C ASN A 167 11.36 -5.51 -1.15
N THR A 168 11.42 -6.78 -0.72
CA THR A 168 12.68 -7.52 -0.57
C THR A 168 13.42 -7.67 -1.89
N ILE A 169 12.71 -7.96 -3.00
CA ILE A 169 13.33 -8.08 -4.32
C ILE A 169 13.91 -6.75 -4.77
N LEU A 170 13.20 -5.64 -4.56
CA LEU A 170 13.69 -4.31 -4.92
C LEU A 170 14.97 -3.96 -4.13
N TYR A 171 14.99 -4.19 -2.81
CA TYR A 171 16.21 -4.00 -2.02
C TYR A 171 17.34 -4.93 -2.44
N LEU A 172 17.03 -6.20 -2.71
CA LEU A 172 18.03 -7.16 -3.16
C LEU A 172 18.65 -6.75 -4.50
N SER A 173 17.85 -6.20 -5.42
CA SER A 173 18.34 -5.66 -6.68
C SER A 173 19.30 -4.49 -6.44
N GLY A 174 18.97 -3.58 -5.51
CA GLY A 174 19.85 -2.49 -5.12
C GLY A 174 21.16 -2.98 -4.49
N LEU A 175 21.09 -3.91 -3.55
CA LEU A 175 22.28 -4.47 -2.92
C LEU A 175 23.23 -5.15 -3.90
N GLN A 176 22.70 -5.70 -5.00
CA GLN A 176 23.50 -6.36 -6.04
C GLN A 176 24.20 -5.38 -6.99
N THR A 177 23.84 -4.11 -6.99
CA THR A 177 24.54 -3.08 -7.79
C THR A 177 25.81 -2.57 -7.13
N ILE A 178 26.02 -2.85 -5.84
CA ILE A 178 27.17 -2.37 -5.08
C ILE A 178 28.42 -3.19 -5.46
N PRO A 179 29.51 -2.54 -5.93
CA PRO A 179 30.77 -3.23 -6.24
C PRO A 179 31.40 -3.85 -4.98
N THR A 180 31.81 -5.12 -5.07
CA THR A 180 32.43 -5.85 -3.94
C THR A 180 33.74 -5.19 -3.46
N GLN A 181 34.46 -4.53 -4.37
CA GLN A 181 35.71 -3.83 -4.05
C GLN A 181 35.54 -2.77 -2.94
N LEU A 182 34.35 -2.15 -2.82
CA LEU A 182 34.07 -1.19 -1.76
C LEU A 182 34.09 -1.84 -0.37
N TYR A 183 33.57 -3.08 -0.28
CA TYR A 183 33.59 -3.83 0.97
C TYR A 183 34.99 -4.40 1.30
N GLU A 184 35.75 -4.78 0.27
CA GLU A 184 37.13 -5.23 0.42
C GLU A 184 38.03 -4.09 0.93
N ALA A 185 37.92 -2.89 0.34
CA ALA A 185 38.63 -1.70 0.76
C ALA A 185 38.28 -1.30 2.21
N SER A 186 36.97 -1.27 2.54
CA SER A 186 36.56 -0.93 3.92
C SER A 186 37.04 -1.94 4.95
N GLY A 187 37.13 -3.22 4.57
CA GLY A 187 37.69 -4.27 5.41
C GLY A 187 39.18 -4.05 5.69
N LEU A 188 39.98 -3.58 4.70
CA LEU A 188 41.40 -3.20 4.88
C LEU A 188 41.54 -2.00 5.79
N ASP A 189 40.60 -1.03 5.74
CA ASP A 189 40.53 0.13 6.60
C ASP A 189 40.04 -0.18 8.03
N GLY A 190 39.70 -1.44 8.32
CA GLY A 190 39.25 -1.88 9.64
C GLY A 190 37.77 -1.52 9.97
N ALA A 191 36.96 -1.22 8.99
CA ALA A 191 35.55 -0.92 9.21
C ALA A 191 34.77 -2.16 9.70
N ASN A 192 33.92 -1.96 10.70
CA ASN A 192 33.00 -2.99 11.16
C ASN A 192 31.73 -3.01 10.32
N LYS A 193 30.91 -4.08 10.43
CA LYS A 193 29.67 -4.27 9.64
C LYS A 193 28.64 -3.15 9.79
N TRP A 194 28.57 -2.49 10.96
CA TRP A 194 27.69 -1.35 11.18
C TRP A 194 28.17 -0.10 10.44
N GLN A 195 29.50 0.12 10.40
CA GLN A 195 30.10 1.20 9.63
C GLN A 195 29.95 0.96 8.12
N GLU A 196 30.19 -0.27 7.65
CA GLU A 196 29.92 -0.65 6.24
C GLU A 196 28.46 -0.39 5.85
N PHE A 197 27.52 -0.75 6.73
CA PHE A 197 26.10 -0.52 6.45
C PHE A 197 25.79 0.97 6.26
N TRP A 198 26.17 1.81 7.23
CA TRP A 198 25.78 3.23 7.20
C TRP A 198 26.61 4.09 6.26
N LYS A 199 27.86 3.71 5.97
CA LYS A 199 28.76 4.51 5.14
C LYS A 199 28.86 4.05 3.69
N ILE A 200 28.53 2.79 3.40
CA ILE A 200 28.62 2.21 2.06
C ILE A 200 27.25 1.70 1.59
N THR A 201 26.69 0.72 2.32
CA THR A 201 25.50 0.01 1.85
C THR A 201 24.29 0.93 1.74
N PHE A 202 23.91 1.59 2.83
CA PHE A 202 22.69 2.40 2.89
C PHE A 202 22.72 3.60 1.94
N PRO A 203 23.80 4.38 1.82
CA PRO A 203 23.90 5.45 0.83
C PRO A 203 23.74 4.95 -0.61
N LEU A 204 24.38 3.84 -0.97
CA LEU A 204 24.32 3.31 -2.33
C LEU A 204 22.98 2.69 -2.71
N ILE A 205 22.20 2.21 -1.73
CA ILE A 205 20.85 1.72 -1.97
C ILE A 205 19.78 2.78 -1.72
N ALA A 206 20.12 4.01 -1.39
CA ALA A 206 19.17 5.09 -1.09
C ALA A 206 18.08 5.27 -2.17
N PRO A 207 18.37 5.21 -3.50
CA PRO A 207 17.33 5.27 -4.52
C PRO A 207 16.32 4.12 -4.41
N PHE A 208 16.77 2.91 -4.09
CA PHE A 208 15.90 1.75 -3.88
C PHE A 208 15.08 1.87 -2.60
N PHE A 209 15.66 2.47 -1.55
CA PHE A 209 14.94 2.80 -0.32
C PHE A 209 13.80 3.80 -0.61
N THR A 210 14.07 4.87 -1.37
CA THR A 210 13.07 5.85 -1.78
C THR A 210 11.92 5.20 -2.56
N ILE A 211 12.24 4.38 -3.56
CA ILE A 211 11.23 3.67 -4.36
C ILE A 211 10.37 2.77 -3.46
N ASN A 212 10.99 1.96 -2.59
CA ASN A 212 10.28 1.07 -1.68
C ASN A 212 9.36 1.84 -0.71
N MET A 213 9.86 2.92 -0.11
CA MET A 213 9.08 3.76 0.80
C MET A 213 7.85 4.37 0.12
N VAL A 214 8.02 4.89 -1.09
CA VAL A 214 6.90 5.52 -1.84
C VAL A 214 5.88 4.47 -2.28
N LEU A 215 6.32 3.33 -2.80
CA LEU A 215 5.43 2.25 -3.23
C LEU A 215 4.67 1.64 -2.04
N ALA A 216 5.35 1.34 -0.95
CA ALA A 216 4.73 0.78 0.24
C ALA A 216 3.68 1.75 0.84
N MET A 217 4.01 3.03 0.98
CA MET A 217 3.08 4.06 1.48
C MET A 217 1.86 4.20 0.57
N LYS A 218 2.07 4.33 -0.74
CA LYS A 218 0.97 4.44 -1.70
C LYS A 218 0.04 3.21 -1.62
N ASN A 219 0.60 1.99 -1.64
CA ASN A 219 -0.19 0.77 -1.60
C ASN A 219 -0.95 0.64 -0.27
N ALA A 220 -0.34 1.01 0.85
CA ALA A 220 -0.99 0.97 2.16
C ALA A 220 -2.09 2.04 2.30
N LEU A 221 -1.89 3.26 1.76
CA LEU A 221 -2.95 4.26 1.69
C LEU A 221 -4.14 3.79 0.84
N MET A 222 -3.91 3.08 -0.25
CA MET A 222 -4.96 2.60 -1.15
C MET A 222 -5.54 1.23 -0.75
N VAL A 223 -5.34 0.77 0.49
CA VAL A 223 -5.82 -0.54 0.94
C VAL A 223 -7.34 -0.64 0.83
N PHE A 224 -7.81 -1.64 0.07
CA PHE A 224 -9.23 -1.93 -0.16
C PHE A 224 -9.49 -3.44 -0.13
N ASP A 225 -8.96 -4.19 -1.10
CA ASP A 225 -9.24 -5.62 -1.28
C ASP A 225 -8.96 -6.45 -0.02
N LEU A 226 -7.87 -6.14 0.68
CA LEU A 226 -7.51 -6.83 1.92
C LEU A 226 -8.53 -6.54 3.02
N ILE A 227 -9.01 -5.30 3.15
CA ILE A 227 -10.05 -4.93 4.11
C ILE A 227 -11.35 -5.67 3.82
N VAL A 228 -11.79 -5.68 2.56
CA VAL A 228 -13.01 -6.38 2.13
C VAL A 228 -12.93 -7.86 2.49
N ALA A 229 -11.84 -8.54 2.12
CA ALA A 229 -11.72 -9.99 2.30
C ALA A 229 -11.46 -10.40 3.76
N LEU A 230 -10.77 -9.59 4.54
CA LEU A 230 -10.34 -9.97 5.88
C LEU A 230 -11.38 -9.59 6.96
N THR A 231 -11.95 -8.39 6.90
CA THR A 231 -12.79 -7.83 7.96
C THR A 231 -14.07 -7.16 7.47
N ASN A 232 -14.17 -6.87 6.18
CA ASN A 232 -15.22 -6.03 5.59
C ASN A 232 -15.43 -4.72 6.37
N GLY A 233 -14.31 -4.09 6.81
CA GLY A 233 -14.31 -2.85 7.57
C GLY A 233 -14.61 -3.00 9.06
N GLY A 234 -15.02 -4.21 9.53
CA GLY A 234 -15.42 -4.49 10.91
C GLY A 234 -14.28 -4.82 11.87
N PRO A 235 -14.61 -5.12 13.15
CA PRO A 235 -15.93 -4.96 13.77
C PRO A 235 -16.27 -3.47 14.05
N GLY A 236 -17.53 -3.10 13.92
CA GLY A 236 -17.97 -1.74 14.25
C GLY A 236 -17.24 -0.61 13.52
N ARG A 237 -16.81 -0.82 12.27
CA ARG A 237 -15.99 0.08 11.43
C ARG A 237 -14.54 0.27 11.90
N ALA A 238 -14.05 -0.52 12.84
CA ALA A 238 -12.70 -0.36 13.40
C ALA A 238 -11.55 -0.52 12.38
N THR A 239 -11.81 -1.21 11.27
CA THR A 239 -10.83 -1.42 10.18
C THR A 239 -11.30 -0.82 8.86
N GLN A 240 -12.28 0.10 8.89
CA GLN A 240 -12.78 0.74 7.69
C GLN A 240 -11.76 1.71 7.10
N SER A 241 -11.19 1.38 5.94
CA SER A 241 -10.33 2.30 5.20
C SER A 241 -11.14 3.33 4.41
N ILE A 242 -10.48 4.43 4.00
CA ILE A 242 -11.12 5.45 3.16
C ILE A 242 -11.64 4.83 1.86
N SER A 243 -10.83 3.99 1.19
CA SER A 243 -11.24 3.31 -0.05
C SER A 243 -12.47 2.42 0.16
N HIS A 244 -12.55 1.73 1.31
CA HIS A 244 -13.69 0.91 1.67
C HIS A 244 -14.94 1.78 1.96
N LEU A 245 -14.78 2.88 2.70
CA LEU A 245 -15.87 3.83 2.97
C LEU A 245 -16.44 4.44 1.68
N ILE A 246 -15.55 4.87 0.76
CA ILE A 246 -15.95 5.41 -0.54
C ILE A 246 -16.75 4.38 -1.34
N TYR A 247 -16.31 3.13 -1.38
CA TYR A 247 -17.00 2.08 -2.10
C TYR A 247 -18.37 1.77 -1.50
N THR A 248 -18.43 1.48 -0.21
CA THR A 248 -19.69 1.09 0.46
C THR A 248 -20.69 2.24 0.51
N GLY A 249 -20.25 3.47 0.83
CA GLY A 249 -21.13 4.65 0.84
C GLY A 249 -21.62 5.02 -0.57
N GLY A 250 -20.74 4.96 -1.57
CA GLY A 250 -21.08 5.36 -2.93
C GLY A 250 -21.98 4.36 -3.66
N PHE A 251 -21.65 3.08 -3.60
CA PHE A 251 -22.35 2.06 -4.40
C PHE A 251 -23.43 1.30 -3.63
N GLU A 252 -23.26 1.09 -2.34
CA GLU A 252 -24.24 0.38 -1.51
C GLU A 252 -25.14 1.35 -0.72
N GLY A 253 -24.56 2.47 -0.26
CA GLY A 253 -25.27 3.49 0.52
C GLY A 253 -26.06 4.51 -0.31
N GLY A 254 -25.90 4.56 -1.63
CA GLY A 254 -26.58 5.54 -2.48
C GLY A 254 -26.10 6.99 -2.28
N GLU A 255 -24.86 7.18 -1.81
CA GLU A 255 -24.23 8.49 -1.55
C GLU A 255 -23.15 8.83 -2.60
N PHE A 256 -23.40 8.49 -3.86
CA PHE A 256 -22.37 8.53 -4.91
C PHE A 256 -21.67 9.89 -5.03
N ALA A 257 -22.44 10.98 -5.08
CA ALA A 257 -21.85 12.32 -5.20
C ALA A 257 -21.03 12.74 -3.95
N TYR A 258 -21.53 12.38 -2.76
CA TYR A 258 -20.82 12.64 -1.50
C TYR A 258 -19.50 11.85 -1.44
N GLN A 259 -19.53 10.57 -1.78
CA GLN A 259 -18.32 9.75 -1.82
C GLN A 259 -17.39 10.10 -3.00
N SER A 260 -17.93 10.68 -4.08
CA SER A 260 -17.10 11.28 -5.13
C SER A 260 -16.31 12.48 -4.60
N ALA A 261 -16.92 13.34 -3.77
CA ALA A 261 -16.19 14.45 -3.12
C ALA A 261 -15.10 13.90 -2.15
N ASN A 262 -15.40 12.85 -1.40
CA ASN A 262 -14.41 12.15 -0.57
C ASN A 262 -13.24 11.61 -1.41
N SER A 263 -13.53 11.00 -2.57
CA SER A 263 -12.51 10.49 -3.50
C SER A 263 -11.60 11.60 -4.02
N VAL A 264 -12.14 12.78 -4.34
CA VAL A 264 -11.35 13.94 -4.80
C VAL A 264 -10.40 14.42 -3.70
N ILE A 265 -10.89 14.59 -2.47
CA ILE A 265 -10.04 14.96 -1.32
C ILE A 265 -8.97 13.90 -1.11
N TYR A 266 -9.35 12.62 -1.12
CA TYR A 266 -8.41 11.52 -0.91
C TYR A 266 -7.32 11.45 -1.97
N PHE A 267 -7.67 11.66 -3.23
CA PHE A 267 -6.70 11.75 -4.33
C PHE A 267 -5.68 12.88 -4.09
N ILE A 268 -6.15 14.06 -3.69
CA ILE A 268 -5.27 15.22 -3.37
C ILE A 268 -4.34 14.87 -2.21
N VAL A 269 -4.87 14.25 -1.16
CA VAL A 269 -4.08 13.85 0.02
C VAL A 269 -2.99 12.84 -0.35
N ILE A 270 -3.31 11.79 -1.11
CA ILE A 270 -2.32 10.81 -1.57
C ILE A 270 -1.27 11.49 -2.46
N ALA A 271 -1.68 12.36 -3.38
CA ALA A 271 -0.75 13.08 -4.25
C ALA A 271 0.21 13.97 -3.45
N VAL A 272 -0.29 14.72 -2.48
CA VAL A 272 0.52 15.58 -1.60
C VAL A 272 1.51 14.73 -0.81
N ILE A 273 1.06 13.67 -0.15
CA ILE A 273 1.94 12.76 0.62
C ILE A 273 3.04 12.19 -0.29
N SER A 274 2.68 11.69 -1.48
CA SER A 274 3.63 11.10 -2.42
C SER A 274 4.66 12.14 -2.91
N ILE A 275 4.23 13.34 -3.25
CA ILE A 275 5.12 14.42 -3.70
C ILE A 275 6.07 14.85 -2.57
N VAL A 276 5.55 15.04 -1.36
CA VAL A 276 6.37 15.41 -0.20
C VAL A 276 7.38 14.32 0.12
N GLN A 277 6.95 13.06 0.12
CA GLN A 277 7.81 11.91 0.40
C GLN A 277 8.93 11.78 -0.65
N ILE A 278 8.60 11.87 -1.94
CA ILE A 278 9.60 11.83 -3.02
C ILE A 278 10.60 12.98 -2.86
N ARG A 279 10.13 14.22 -2.72
CA ARG A 279 11.01 15.39 -2.60
C ARG A 279 11.93 15.32 -1.38
N TYR A 280 11.40 14.83 -0.25
CA TYR A 280 12.19 14.72 0.99
C TYR A 280 13.27 13.63 0.88
N LEU A 281 12.92 12.47 0.33
CA LEU A 281 13.84 11.35 0.22
C LEU A 281 14.90 11.58 -0.87
N GLN A 282 14.51 12.12 -2.03
CA GLN A 282 15.45 12.40 -3.12
C GLN A 282 16.51 13.46 -2.78
N ARG A 283 16.19 14.44 -1.92
CA ARG A 283 17.21 15.40 -1.45
C ARG A 283 18.37 14.70 -0.74
N ARG A 284 18.08 13.65 0.00
CA ARG A 284 19.11 12.86 0.70
C ARG A 284 19.93 11.97 -0.22
N GLU A 285 19.43 11.63 -1.41
CA GLU A 285 20.16 10.86 -2.43
C GLU A 285 21.24 11.74 -3.12
N THR A 286 20.95 13.03 -3.29
CA THR A 286 21.84 13.97 -4.00
C THR A 286 23.00 14.46 -3.11
N ASP A 287 22.82 14.40 -1.79
CA ASP A 287 23.79 14.86 -0.80
C ASP A 287 24.76 13.74 -0.33
N MET A 288 24.64 12.52 -0.88
CA MET A 288 25.46 11.34 -0.61
C MET A 288 26.29 10.95 -1.83
#